data_f1deff92cab78efe1645fcd10e405a03
#
_entry.id   f1deff92cab78efe1645fcd10e405a03
#
_cell.length_a   1.000
_cell.length_b   1.000
_cell.length_c   1.000
_cell.angle_alpha   90.00
_cell.angle_beta   90.00
_cell.angle_gamma   90.00
#
_symmetry.space_group_name_H-M   'P 1'
#
loop_
_entity.id
_entity.type
_entity.pdbx_description
1 polymer ?
#
loop_
_entity_poly.entity_id
_entity_poly.type
_entity_poly.pdbx_seq_one_letter_code
_entity_poly.pdbx_strand_id
1 'polypeptide(L)' 'MTTNDSIDLKEGVVLEALPNTMFRVELEPGKEILTYLSGKMRMHRIKVLVGDKVTVKLDDYGEKGRIIKRL' A
#
# COMPACT_ATOMS: atom_id res chain seq x y z
N MET A 1 -20.59 -1.63 14.61
CA MET A 1 -20.22 -1.59 14.26
C MET A 1 -19.44 -1.81 13.76
N THR A 2 -19.25 -1.75 13.56
CA THR A 2 -18.70 -1.87 13.16
C THR A 2 -17.83 -2.01 12.65
N THR A 3 -17.57 -2.01 12.27
CA THR A 3 -16.90 -2.29 11.75
C THR A 3 -15.94 -2.02 11.48
N ASN A 4 -15.50 -1.87 11.47
CA ASN A 4 -14.45 -1.59 11.40
C ASN A 4 -13.33 -1.91 10.82
N ASP A 5 -13.14 -2.59 10.45
CA ASP A 5 -12.12 -3.33 9.89
C ASP A 5 -11.61 -2.76 8.64
N SER A 6 -12.39 -2.25 7.88
CA SER A 6 -11.98 -1.64 6.65
C SER A 6 -11.43 -0.26 6.85
N ILE A 7 -11.34 0.14 8.05
CA ILE A 7 -11.05 1.49 8.37
C ILE A 7 -9.64 1.90 8.10
N ASP A 8 -8.73 0.93 8.07
CA ASP A 8 -7.34 1.25 7.93
C ASP A 8 -6.88 1.35 6.48
N LEU A 9 -7.82 1.52 5.56
CA LEU A 9 -7.46 1.70 4.16
C LEU A 9 -7.10 3.16 3.91
N LYS A 10 -5.99 3.36 3.20
CA LYS A 10 -5.53 4.67 2.81
C LYS A 10 -5.10 4.65 1.37
N GLU A 11 -5.25 5.76 0.69
CA GLU A 11 -4.73 5.92 -0.66
C GLU A 11 -3.41 6.64 -0.59
N GLY A 12 -2.50 6.23 -1.45
CA GLY A 12 -1.20 6.87 -1.51
C GLY A 12 -0.59 6.78 -2.88
N VAL A 13 0.57 7.40 -3.02
CA VAL A 13 1.30 7.42 -4.28
C VAL A 13 2.63 6.71 -4.08
N VAL A 14 2.96 5.82 -5.00
CA VAL A 14 4.22 5.09 -4.93
C VAL A 14 5.36 6.02 -5.25
N LEU A 15 6.28 6.16 -4.31
CA LEU A 15 7.44 7.04 -4.47
C LEU A 15 8.65 6.28 -4.98
N GLU A 16 8.81 5.04 -4.59
CA GLU A 16 10.00 4.29 -4.92
C GLU A 16 9.71 2.80 -4.90
N ALA A 17 10.30 2.09 -5.85
CA ALA A 17 10.23 0.63 -5.87
C ALA A 17 11.50 0.09 -5.23
N LEU A 18 11.35 -0.75 -4.22
CA LEU A 18 12.45 -1.29 -3.46
C LEU A 18 12.62 -2.78 -3.79
N PRO A 19 13.77 -3.37 -3.44
CA PRO A 19 13.94 -4.80 -3.62
C PRO A 19 12.90 -5.61 -2.85
N ASN A 20 12.72 -6.86 -3.24
CA ASN A 20 11.82 -7.80 -2.56
C ASN A 20 10.35 -7.40 -2.65
N THR A 21 9.97 -6.78 -3.75
CA THR A 21 8.58 -6.40 -4.00
C THR A 21 8.01 -5.47 -2.96
N MET A 22 8.87 -4.63 -2.38
CA MET A 22 8.43 -3.61 -1.44
C MET A 22 8.41 -2.26 -2.13
N PHE A 23 7.58 -1.36 -1.59
CA PHE A 23 7.40 -0.04 -2.17
C PHE A 23 7.31 0.99 -1.07
N ARG A 24 7.89 2.16 -1.33
CA ARG A 24 7.70 3.30 -0.46
C ARG A 24 6.53 4.11 -1.00
N VAL A 25 5.54 4.30 -0.16
CA VAL A 25 4.30 4.98 -0.56
C VAL A 25 4.08 6.17 0.35
N GLU A 26 3.76 7.30 -0.27
CA GLU A 26 3.41 8.50 0.47
C GLU A 26 1.90 8.55 0.64
N LEU A 27 1.44 8.49 1.89
CA LEU A 27 0.02 8.54 2.20
C LEU A 27 -0.49 9.95 2.33
N GLU A 28 0.32 10.82 2.91
CA GLU A 28 0.01 12.22 3.09
C GLU A 28 1.30 12.99 2.90
N PRO A 29 1.23 14.28 2.58
CA PRO A 29 2.46 15.06 2.44
C PRO A 29 3.35 14.87 3.66
N GLY A 30 4.56 14.38 3.42
CA GLY A 30 5.52 14.15 4.47
C GLY A 30 5.35 12.86 5.23
N LYS A 31 4.37 12.03 4.90
CA LYS A 31 4.16 10.76 5.59
C LYS A 31 4.33 9.59 4.63
N GLU A 32 5.45 8.91 4.76
CA GLU A 32 5.78 7.76 3.91
C GLU A 32 5.81 6.50 4.74
N ILE A 33 5.38 5.41 4.14
CA ILE A 33 5.46 4.11 4.80
C ILE A 33 6.01 3.08 3.82
N LEU A 34 6.55 2.01 4.38
CA LEU A 34 6.96 0.87 3.58
C LEU A 34 5.75 -0.02 3.36
N THR A 35 5.61 -0.50 2.13
CA THR A 35 4.48 -1.35 1.79
C THR A 35 4.96 -2.56 1.00
N TYR A 36 4.11 -3.56 0.93
CA TYR A 36 4.38 -4.74 0.11
C TYR A 36 3.10 -5.12 -0.62
N LEU A 37 3.24 -5.89 -1.69
CA LEU A 37 2.08 -6.31 -2.46
C LEU A 37 1.32 -7.38 -1.71
N SER A 38 -0.01 -7.31 -1.78
CA SER A 38 -0.84 -8.38 -1.23
C SER A 38 -0.62 -9.66 -2.05
N GLY A 39 -0.95 -10.79 -1.45
CA GLY A 39 -0.84 -12.05 -2.16
C GLY A 39 -1.68 -12.07 -3.42
N LYS A 40 -2.86 -11.45 -3.36
CA LYS A 40 -3.74 -11.39 -4.50
C LYS A 40 -3.12 -10.62 -5.66
N MET A 41 -2.48 -9.49 -5.37
CA MET A 41 -1.85 -8.71 -6.41
C MET A 41 -0.67 -9.46 -7.02
N ARG A 42 0.06 -10.20 -6.20
CA ARG A 42 1.18 -10.99 -6.73
C ARG A 42 0.68 -12.15 -7.59
N MET A 43 -0.41 -12.77 -7.18
CA MET A 43 -1.01 -13.84 -7.95
C MET A 43 -1.43 -13.37 -9.33
N HIS A 44 -2.00 -12.20 -9.41
CA HIS A 44 -2.49 -11.66 -10.67
C HIS A 44 -1.42 -10.87 -11.42
N ARG A 45 -0.19 -10.84 -10.88
CA ARG A 45 0.94 -10.16 -11.52
C ARG A 45 0.62 -8.71 -11.85
N ILE A 46 -0.08 -8.07 -10.96
CA ILE A 46 -0.40 -6.66 -11.14
C ILE A 46 0.86 -5.85 -10.91
N LYS A 47 1.23 -5.06 -11.91
CA LYS A 47 2.45 -4.29 -11.86
C LYS A 47 2.19 -2.94 -11.22
N VAL A 48 3.02 -2.58 -10.26
CA VAL A 48 2.93 -1.30 -9.59
C VAL A 48 4.18 -0.51 -9.92
N LEU A 49 3.99 0.72 -10.38
CA LEU A 49 5.10 1.57 -10.82
C LEU A 49 5.16 2.83 -9.97
N VAL A 50 6.34 3.45 -9.96
CA VAL A 50 6.50 4.74 -9.29
C VAL A 50 5.53 5.73 -9.91
N GLY A 51 4.82 6.47 -9.04
CA GLY A 51 3.81 7.42 -9.48
C GLY A 51 2.41 6.87 -9.50
N ASP A 52 2.25 5.56 -9.37
CA ASP A 52 0.91 4.97 -9.33
C ASP A 52 0.20 5.30 -8.04
N LYS A 53 -1.10 5.49 -8.14
CA LYS A 53 -1.93 5.59 -6.94
C LYS A 53 -2.37 4.21 -6.55
N VAL A 54 -2.25 3.93 -5.26
CA VAL A 54 -2.58 2.61 -4.73
C VAL A 54 -3.41 2.76 -3.47
N THR A 55 -4.19 1.71 -3.18
CA THR A 55 -4.89 1.61 -1.91
C THR A 55 -4.08 0.70 -1.02
N VAL A 56 -3.78 1.19 0.17
CA VAL A 56 -2.93 0.50 1.13
C VAL A 56 -3.74 0.18 2.38
N LYS A 57 -3.63 -1.05 2.85
CA LYS A 57 -4.20 -1.43 4.13
C LYS A 57 -3.09 -1.40 5.15
N LEU A 58 -3.26 -0.57 6.18
CA LEU A 58 -2.25 -0.43 7.23
C LEU A 58 -2.35 -1.58 8.20
N ASP A 59 -1.21 -1.94 8.81
CA ASP A 59 -1.22 -2.93 9.87
C ASP A 59 -1.74 -2.28 11.15
N ASP A 60 -1.82 -3.07 12.23
CA ASP A 60 -2.39 -2.60 13.47
C ASP A 60 -1.62 -1.45 14.09
N TYR A 61 -0.35 -1.35 13.75
CA TYR A 61 0.51 -0.32 14.31
C TYR A 61 0.71 0.87 13.38
N GLY A 62 0.21 0.77 12.15
CA GLY A 62 0.38 1.84 11.19
C GLY A 62 1.79 1.99 10.68
N GLU A 63 2.65 1.00 10.88
CA GLU A 63 4.05 1.11 10.49
C GLU A 63 4.31 0.57 9.09
N LYS A 64 3.54 -0.42 8.68
CA LYS A 64 3.68 -1.02 7.37
C LYS A 64 2.32 -1.14 6.73
N GLY A 65 2.31 -1.20 5.42
CA GLY A 65 1.07 -1.34 4.70
C GLY A 65 1.15 -2.44 3.68
N ARG A 66 -0.01 -2.88 3.25
CA ARG A 66 -0.15 -3.85 2.19
C ARG A 66 -0.88 -3.17 1.04
N ILE A 67 -0.27 -3.18 -0.13
CA ILE A 67 -0.95 -2.65 -1.31
C ILE A 67 -1.96 -3.69 -1.76
N ILE A 68 -3.23 -3.31 -1.72
CA ILE A 68 -4.31 -4.23 -2.06
C ILE A 68 -4.97 -3.91 -3.38
N LYS A 69 -4.71 -2.73 -3.91
CA LYS A 69 -5.36 -2.31 -5.14
C LYS A 69 -4.55 -1.20 -5.79
N ARG A 70 -4.50 -1.22 -7.11
CA ARG A 70 -3.92 -0.12 -7.89
C ARG A 70 -5.07 0.64 -8.53
N LEU A 71 -5.05 1.94 -8.36
CA LEU A 71 -6.11 2.79 -8.89
C LEU A 71 -5.85 3.20 -10.33
#